data_51a29bdb3d7f3ecdebe280c55b632a0c
#
_entry.id   51a29bdb3d7f3ecdebe280c55b632a0c
#
_cell.length_a   1.000
_cell.length_b   1.000
_cell.length_c   1.000
_cell.angle_alpha   90.00
_cell.angle_beta   90.00
_cell.angle_gamma   90.00
#
_symmetry.space_group_name_H-M   'P 1'
#
loop_
_entity.id
_entity.type
_entity.pdbx_description
1 polymer ?
#
loop_
_entity_poly.entity_id
_entity_poly.type
_entity_poly.pdbx_seq_one_letter_code
_entity_poly.pdbx_strand_id
1 'polypeptide(L)'
;MSKLYLGFDAGTQSVKVSVYDENLTSQSLPTILRYPHAGWVEMDLDEFLDITVRCIKRCVDDIKALGYDPKDVRAVMGDGIICGIAGVNEEGDAITPYINYLDTRTDDDVRFIDDLNLDIWVKETGNPEACTMFPAMFARWFLKNNTKFQQQGVKFMHNAPYILSHLAGLKGKDAFIDWGAMSGWGLGYNVMKKEWSKEQLDILGISEK
;
A
#
# COMPACT_ATOMS: atom_id res chain seq x y z
N MET A 1 -20.40 -14.64 24.85
CA MET A 1 -19.85 -14.73 23.51
C MET A 1 -18.63 -13.83 23.47
N SER A 2 -17.47 -14.42 23.25
CA SER A 2 -16.21 -13.70 23.11
C SER A 2 -16.28 -12.82 21.86
N LYS A 3 -15.60 -11.67 21.86
CA LYS A 3 -15.46 -10.81 20.68
C LYS A 3 -14.00 -10.86 20.27
N LEU A 4 -13.72 -11.53 19.15
CA LEU A 4 -12.38 -11.63 18.60
C LEU A 4 -12.14 -10.52 17.58
N TYR A 5 -10.89 -10.07 17.48
CA TYR A 5 -10.43 -9.09 16.52
C TYR A 5 -9.17 -9.65 15.84
N LEU A 6 -9.11 -9.57 14.51
CA LEU A 6 -7.96 -9.99 13.74
C LEU A 6 -7.23 -8.76 13.23
N GLY A 7 -5.92 -8.72 13.45
CA GLY A 7 -5.02 -7.71 12.88
C GLY A 7 -3.96 -8.36 12.03
N PHE A 8 -3.58 -7.72 10.92
CA PHE A 8 -2.38 -8.10 10.18
C PHE A 8 -1.46 -6.90 9.93
N ASP A 9 -0.17 -7.18 9.82
CA ASP A 9 0.88 -6.27 9.39
C ASP A 9 1.59 -6.90 8.19
N ALA A 10 1.43 -6.31 7.01
CA ALA A 10 2.07 -6.74 5.78
C ALA A 10 3.38 -5.97 5.57
N GLY A 11 4.43 -6.36 6.29
CA GLY A 11 5.72 -5.68 6.29
C GLY A 11 6.69 -6.14 5.22
N THR A 12 7.83 -5.43 5.09
CA THR A 12 8.88 -5.73 4.10
C THR A 12 9.55 -7.09 4.31
N GLN A 13 9.68 -7.54 5.55
CA GLN A 13 10.38 -8.81 5.87
C GLN A 13 9.42 -9.98 6.13
N SER A 14 8.21 -9.68 6.59
CA SER A 14 7.21 -10.70 6.90
C SER A 14 5.82 -10.12 6.95
N VAL A 15 4.82 -10.96 6.68
CA VAL A 15 3.45 -10.71 7.11
C VAL A 15 3.25 -11.35 8.48
N LYS A 16 2.64 -10.61 9.40
CA LYS A 16 2.20 -11.09 10.71
C LYS A 16 0.69 -10.96 10.80
N VAL A 17 0.07 -11.98 11.36
CA VAL A 17 -1.38 -11.99 11.64
C VAL A 17 -1.58 -12.38 13.10
N SER A 18 -2.43 -11.66 13.81
CA SER A 18 -2.76 -11.95 15.20
C SER A 18 -4.26 -11.92 15.43
N VAL A 19 -4.75 -12.79 16.29
CA VAL A 19 -6.12 -12.74 16.79
C VAL A 19 -6.10 -12.38 18.27
N TYR A 20 -6.89 -11.39 18.59
CA TYR A 20 -6.95 -10.79 19.93
C TYR A 20 -8.29 -11.04 20.61
N ASP A 21 -8.24 -11.61 21.76
CA ASP A 21 -9.03 -11.57 22.98
C ASP A 21 -8.01 -11.93 24.06
N GLU A 22 -7.30 -10.96 24.60
CA GLU A 22 -6.18 -11.18 25.54
C GLU A 22 -4.98 -11.99 24.93
N ASN A 23 -4.62 -11.75 23.64
CA ASN A 23 -3.48 -12.37 22.92
C ASN A 23 -3.60 -13.88 22.64
N LEU A 24 -4.63 -14.30 21.92
CA LEU A 24 -4.88 -15.73 21.69
C LEU A 24 -3.85 -16.43 20.81
N THR A 25 -3.50 -15.85 19.66
CA THR A 25 -2.58 -16.46 18.70
C THR A 25 -1.95 -15.45 17.75
N SER A 26 -0.78 -15.78 17.25
CA SER A 26 -0.10 -15.01 16.22
C SER A 26 0.66 -15.93 15.28
N GLN A 27 0.61 -15.62 13.98
CA GLN A 27 1.31 -16.32 12.93
C GLN A 27 2.14 -15.35 12.10
N SER A 28 3.30 -15.78 11.61
CA SER A 28 4.14 -14.97 10.74
C SER A 28 4.74 -15.85 9.64
N LEU A 29 4.82 -15.27 8.43
CA LEU A 29 5.52 -15.86 7.29
C LEU A 29 6.37 -14.81 6.60
N PRO A 30 7.56 -15.18 6.06
CA PRO A 30 8.44 -14.25 5.38
C PRO A 30 7.82 -13.76 4.07
N THR A 31 8.17 -12.54 3.67
CA THR A 31 7.93 -11.94 2.36
C THR A 31 9.17 -12.05 1.49
N ILE A 32 9.05 -11.76 0.20
CA ILE A 32 10.14 -11.88 -0.76
C ILE A 32 10.40 -10.52 -1.41
N LEU A 33 11.61 -10.02 -1.26
CA LEU A 33 12.13 -8.89 -2.03
C LEU A 33 12.77 -9.40 -3.33
N ARG A 34 12.51 -8.70 -4.44
CA ARG A 34 13.08 -8.98 -5.76
C ARG A 34 13.91 -7.79 -6.22
N TYR A 35 15.03 -8.06 -6.86
CA TYR A 35 16.00 -7.06 -7.34
C TYR A 35 16.23 -7.24 -8.85
N PRO A 36 15.22 -6.89 -9.70
CA PRO A 36 15.31 -7.15 -11.15
C PRO A 36 16.41 -6.36 -11.84
N HIS A 37 16.77 -5.20 -11.33
CA HIS A 37 17.85 -4.34 -11.82
C HIS A 37 18.56 -3.67 -10.64
N ALA A 38 19.75 -3.09 -10.90
CA ALA A 38 20.45 -2.31 -9.88
C ALA A 38 19.60 -1.14 -9.40
N GLY A 39 19.44 -1.02 -8.09
CA GLY A 39 18.60 0.01 -7.45
C GLY A 39 17.08 -0.23 -7.50
N TRP A 40 16.61 -1.30 -8.16
CA TRP A 40 15.20 -1.66 -8.19
C TRP A 40 14.87 -2.65 -7.09
N VAL A 41 13.80 -2.38 -6.36
CA VAL A 41 13.34 -3.25 -5.27
C VAL A 41 11.84 -3.45 -5.39
N GLU A 42 11.45 -4.67 -5.72
CA GLU A 42 10.07 -5.03 -6.03
C GLU A 42 9.56 -6.14 -5.12
N MET A 43 8.25 -6.14 -4.93
CA MET A 43 7.49 -7.19 -4.26
C MET A 43 6.25 -7.51 -5.11
N ASP A 44 5.49 -8.50 -4.68
CA ASP A 44 4.31 -8.97 -5.39
C ASP A 44 3.07 -8.86 -4.47
N LEU A 45 2.03 -8.14 -4.92
CA LEU A 45 0.82 -7.94 -4.14
C LEU A 45 0.02 -9.23 -3.95
N ASP A 46 -0.02 -10.11 -4.97
CA ASP A 46 -0.71 -11.40 -4.88
C ASP A 46 0.01 -12.32 -3.89
N GLU A 47 1.33 -12.23 -3.81
CA GLU A 47 2.11 -12.96 -2.82
C GLU A 47 1.85 -12.45 -1.40
N PHE A 48 1.73 -11.14 -1.19
CA PHE A 48 1.28 -10.58 0.09
C PHE A 48 -0.09 -11.11 0.49
N LEU A 49 -1.03 -11.15 -0.45
CA LEU A 49 -2.38 -11.67 -0.23
C LEU A 49 -2.34 -13.17 0.15
N ASP A 50 -1.61 -14.00 -0.61
CA ASP A 50 -1.48 -15.43 -0.31
C ASP A 50 -0.88 -15.67 1.07
N ILE A 51 0.23 -14.98 1.39
CA ILE A 51 0.89 -15.09 2.70
C ILE A 51 -0.06 -14.69 3.82
N THR A 52 -0.79 -13.58 3.66
CA THR A 52 -1.76 -13.10 4.65
C THR A 52 -2.87 -14.13 4.86
N VAL A 53 -3.47 -14.63 3.79
CA VAL A 53 -4.53 -15.66 3.85
C VAL A 53 -4.03 -16.92 4.54
N ARG A 54 -2.80 -17.36 4.27
CA ARG A 54 -2.19 -18.52 4.94
C ARG A 54 -2.01 -18.29 6.43
N CYS A 55 -1.54 -17.10 6.83
CA CYS A 55 -1.44 -16.74 8.25
C CYS A 55 -2.82 -16.70 8.92
N ILE A 56 -3.83 -16.10 8.26
CA ILE A 56 -5.20 -16.07 8.75
C ILE A 56 -5.75 -17.49 8.96
N LYS A 57 -5.57 -18.36 7.99
CA LYS A 57 -6.02 -19.78 8.12
C LYS A 57 -5.40 -20.48 9.33
N ARG A 58 -4.10 -20.30 9.55
CA ARG A 58 -3.41 -20.86 10.72
C ARG A 58 -3.96 -20.28 12.04
N CYS A 59 -4.16 -18.97 12.11
CA CYS A 59 -4.79 -18.34 13.28
C CYS A 59 -6.21 -18.88 13.53
N VAL A 60 -6.99 -19.09 12.47
CA VAL A 60 -8.34 -19.70 12.56
C VAL A 60 -8.28 -21.12 13.11
N ASP A 61 -7.30 -21.91 12.71
CA ASP A 61 -7.13 -23.28 13.24
C ASP A 61 -6.71 -23.24 14.72
N ASP A 62 -5.81 -22.33 15.08
CA ASP A 62 -5.38 -22.14 16.47
C ASP A 62 -6.55 -21.74 17.39
N ILE A 63 -7.38 -20.76 16.99
CA ILE A 63 -8.51 -20.34 17.83
C ILE A 63 -9.57 -21.42 17.98
N LYS A 64 -9.79 -22.25 16.94
CA LYS A 64 -10.64 -23.44 17.06
C LYS A 64 -10.10 -24.44 18.07
N ALA A 65 -8.78 -24.70 18.03
CA ALA A 65 -8.11 -25.60 18.99
C ALA A 65 -8.23 -25.10 20.44
N LEU A 66 -8.31 -23.78 20.64
CA LEU A 66 -8.55 -23.12 21.93
C LEU A 66 -10.04 -23.10 22.33
N GLY A 67 -10.94 -23.62 21.49
CA GLY A 67 -12.37 -23.71 21.78
C GLY A 67 -13.21 -22.47 21.41
N TYR A 68 -12.64 -21.54 20.62
CA TYR A 68 -13.37 -20.38 20.11
C TYR A 68 -14.05 -20.66 18.78
N ASP A 69 -15.17 -19.97 18.51
CA ASP A 69 -15.80 -20.01 17.19
C ASP A 69 -15.20 -18.88 16.31
N PRO A 70 -14.65 -19.19 15.12
CA PRO A 70 -14.19 -18.18 14.17
C PRO A 70 -15.23 -17.13 13.80
N LYS A 71 -16.53 -17.45 13.93
CA LYS A 71 -17.64 -16.50 13.73
C LYS A 71 -17.67 -15.39 14.79
N ASP A 72 -16.95 -15.56 15.89
CA ASP A 72 -16.80 -14.51 16.89
C ASP A 72 -15.81 -13.41 16.50
N VAL A 73 -15.06 -13.56 15.39
CA VAL A 73 -14.23 -12.50 14.79
C VAL A 73 -15.16 -11.39 14.27
N ARG A 74 -15.07 -10.21 14.89
CA ARG A 74 -15.98 -9.07 14.64
C ARG A 74 -15.42 -8.05 13.68
N ALA A 75 -14.09 -7.98 13.56
CA ALA A 75 -13.43 -7.08 12.63
C ALA A 75 -12.07 -7.64 12.22
N VAL A 76 -11.67 -7.24 11.02
CA VAL A 76 -10.31 -7.41 10.49
C VAL A 76 -9.74 -6.03 10.26
N MET A 77 -8.53 -5.78 10.77
CA MET A 77 -7.77 -4.56 10.53
C MET A 77 -6.44 -4.93 9.86
N GLY A 78 -5.98 -4.07 8.98
CA GLY A 78 -4.71 -4.28 8.28
C GLY A 78 -3.83 -3.06 8.34
N ASP A 79 -2.54 -3.31 8.49
CA ASP A 79 -1.46 -2.35 8.33
C ASP A 79 -0.40 -2.92 7.39
N GLY A 80 0.49 -2.08 6.89
CA GLY A 80 1.53 -2.52 5.97
C GLY A 80 2.55 -1.44 5.65
N ILE A 81 3.27 -1.64 4.55
CA ILE A 81 4.31 -0.72 4.10
C ILE A 81 3.66 0.60 3.66
N ILE A 82 4.03 1.70 4.33
CA ILE A 82 3.47 3.02 4.05
C ILE A 82 3.98 3.63 2.74
N CYS A 83 5.25 3.37 2.39
CA CYS A 83 5.88 3.90 1.19
C CYS A 83 6.12 2.77 0.19
N GLY A 84 5.22 2.63 -0.76
CA GLY A 84 5.28 1.66 -1.83
C GLY A 84 3.90 1.49 -2.45
N ILE A 85 3.84 1.29 -3.77
CA ILE A 85 2.59 1.12 -4.51
C ILE A 85 2.74 0.15 -5.68
N ALA A 86 1.60 -0.37 -6.12
CA ALA A 86 1.45 -1.04 -7.40
C ALA A 86 0.23 -0.48 -8.15
N GLY A 87 0.16 -0.71 -9.44
CA GLY A 87 -1.03 -0.45 -10.24
C GLY A 87 -1.98 -1.64 -10.19
N VAL A 88 -3.27 -1.34 -10.12
CA VAL A 88 -4.36 -2.33 -10.17
C VAL A 88 -5.36 -1.97 -11.26
N ASN A 89 -6.01 -2.98 -11.86
CA ASN A 89 -7.06 -2.82 -12.86
C ASN A 89 -8.43 -2.56 -12.21
N GLU A 90 -9.47 -2.45 -13.03
CA GLU A 90 -10.85 -2.25 -12.57
C GLU A 90 -11.39 -3.41 -11.72
N GLU A 91 -10.92 -4.62 -11.95
CA GLU A 91 -11.26 -5.81 -11.17
C GLU A 91 -10.57 -5.85 -9.81
N GLY A 92 -9.51 -5.04 -9.63
CA GLY A 92 -8.71 -4.97 -8.42
C GLY A 92 -7.46 -5.86 -8.46
N ASP A 93 -7.16 -6.49 -9.61
CA ASP A 93 -5.98 -7.32 -9.76
C ASP A 93 -4.72 -6.48 -9.96
N ALA A 94 -3.60 -6.90 -9.41
CA ALA A 94 -2.32 -6.23 -9.62
C ALA A 94 -1.85 -6.39 -11.08
N ILE A 95 -1.49 -5.26 -11.72
CA ILE A 95 -0.99 -5.23 -13.10
C ILE A 95 0.47 -4.81 -13.21
N THR A 96 1.08 -4.44 -12.07
CA THR A 96 2.51 -4.12 -11.97
C THR A 96 3.09 -4.76 -10.72
N PRO A 97 4.42 -4.92 -10.64
CA PRO A 97 5.08 -5.15 -9.38
C PRO A 97 4.76 -4.04 -8.37
N TYR A 98 4.80 -4.38 -7.09
CA TYR A 98 4.79 -3.41 -6.00
C TYR A 98 6.19 -2.85 -5.82
N ILE A 99 6.38 -1.56 -6.08
CA ILE A 99 7.66 -0.89 -5.85
C ILE A 99 7.79 -0.60 -4.35
N ASN A 100 8.88 -1.11 -3.76
CA ASN A 100 9.18 -0.94 -2.34
C ASN A 100 9.92 0.37 -2.08
N TYR A 101 9.81 0.92 -0.87
CA TYR A 101 10.47 2.18 -0.47
C TYR A 101 12.00 2.16 -0.55
N LEU A 102 12.61 0.99 -0.65
CA LEU A 102 14.06 0.84 -0.85
C LEU A 102 14.50 1.08 -2.30
N ASP A 103 13.54 1.22 -3.21
CA ASP A 103 13.79 1.41 -4.64
C ASP A 103 14.28 2.82 -4.95
N THR A 104 15.24 2.95 -5.84
CA THR A 104 15.85 4.23 -6.23
C THR A 104 15.65 4.57 -7.71
N ARG A 105 14.76 3.84 -8.43
CA ARG A 105 14.52 4.08 -9.87
C ARG A 105 13.98 5.47 -10.21
N THR A 106 13.49 6.21 -9.22
CA THR A 106 12.87 7.53 -9.38
C THR A 106 13.83 8.71 -9.19
N ASP A 107 15.13 8.47 -9.07
CA ASP A 107 16.15 9.52 -8.84
C ASP A 107 16.04 10.70 -9.82
N ASP A 108 15.76 10.44 -11.11
CA ASP A 108 15.62 11.50 -12.12
C ASP A 108 14.32 12.29 -11.93
N ASP A 109 13.23 11.64 -11.49
CA ASP A 109 11.97 12.28 -11.18
C ASP A 109 12.08 13.15 -9.92
N VAL A 110 12.81 12.67 -8.91
CA VAL A 110 13.12 13.45 -7.69
C VAL A 110 13.87 14.73 -8.07
N ARG A 111 14.96 14.63 -8.80
CA ARG A 111 15.73 15.80 -9.27
C ARG A 111 14.87 16.79 -10.05
N PHE A 112 14.03 16.30 -10.97
CA PHE A 112 13.12 17.15 -11.73
C PHE A 112 12.16 17.94 -10.82
N ILE A 113 11.60 17.30 -9.78
CA ILE A 113 10.67 17.96 -8.85
C ILE A 113 11.39 18.98 -7.97
N ASP A 114 12.58 18.65 -7.47
CA ASP A 114 13.35 19.55 -6.59
C ASP A 114 13.85 20.77 -7.35
N ASP A 115 14.26 20.63 -8.62
CA ASP A 115 14.68 21.73 -9.48
C ASP A 115 13.58 22.76 -9.74
N LEU A 116 12.30 22.40 -9.58
CA LEU A 116 11.19 23.34 -9.67
C LEU A 116 11.18 24.36 -8.51
N ASN A 117 11.82 24.04 -7.39
CA ASN A 117 11.97 24.89 -6.19
C ASN A 117 10.65 25.53 -5.74
N LEU A 118 9.60 24.73 -5.59
CA LEU A 118 8.25 25.20 -5.28
C LEU A 118 7.94 25.08 -3.78
N ASP A 119 7.48 26.16 -3.18
CA ASP A 119 7.06 26.20 -1.77
C ASP A 119 5.79 25.38 -1.47
N ILE A 120 5.02 25.00 -2.49
CA ILE A 120 3.76 24.28 -2.31
C ILE A 120 3.94 22.96 -1.57
N TRP A 121 5.07 22.27 -1.81
CA TRP A 121 5.38 21.02 -1.15
C TRP A 121 5.37 21.17 0.36
N VAL A 122 6.22 22.03 0.90
CA VAL A 122 6.30 22.22 2.35
C VAL A 122 5.02 22.81 2.94
N LYS A 123 4.34 23.71 2.21
CA LYS A 123 3.11 24.35 2.70
C LYS A 123 1.94 23.39 2.86
N GLU A 124 1.84 22.42 1.99
CA GLU A 124 0.68 21.52 1.97
C GLU A 124 0.98 20.13 2.53
N THR A 125 2.19 19.60 2.35
CA THR A 125 2.55 18.25 2.83
C THR A 125 3.45 18.25 4.05
N GLY A 126 4.16 19.34 4.30
CA GLY A 126 5.23 19.41 5.31
C GLY A 126 6.58 18.88 4.80
N ASN A 127 6.67 18.34 3.59
CA ASN A 127 7.91 17.85 2.98
C ASN A 127 8.55 18.98 2.16
N PRO A 128 9.81 19.38 2.46
CA PRO A 128 10.45 20.48 1.73
C PRO A 128 10.95 20.05 0.34
N GLU A 129 11.19 18.77 0.11
CA GLU A 129 11.79 18.20 -1.08
C GLU A 129 11.18 16.84 -1.43
N ALA A 130 11.40 16.36 -2.65
CA ALA A 130 11.01 15.02 -3.07
C ALA A 130 11.95 13.96 -2.47
N CYS A 131 11.50 12.70 -2.48
CA CYS A 131 12.31 11.58 -2.04
C CYS A 131 11.98 10.35 -2.87
N THR A 132 12.98 9.53 -3.19
CA THR A 132 12.81 8.30 -3.99
C THR A 132 11.79 7.33 -3.40
N MET A 133 11.66 7.29 -2.08
CA MET A 133 10.70 6.41 -1.39
C MET A 133 9.24 6.87 -1.51
N PHE A 134 8.95 8.06 -1.99
CA PHE A 134 7.58 8.57 -2.01
C PHE A 134 6.73 7.88 -3.08
N PRO A 135 5.56 7.34 -2.73
CA PRO A 135 4.59 6.80 -3.67
C PRO A 135 4.25 7.74 -4.82
N ALA A 136 4.22 9.05 -4.59
CA ALA A 136 4.03 10.06 -5.63
C ALA A 136 5.10 9.96 -6.74
N MET A 137 6.37 9.67 -6.39
CA MET A 137 7.45 9.50 -7.36
C MET A 137 7.28 8.18 -8.13
N PHE A 138 6.89 7.10 -7.46
CA PHE A 138 6.59 5.83 -8.13
C PHE A 138 5.40 5.95 -9.08
N ALA A 139 4.33 6.64 -8.68
CA ALA A 139 3.17 6.90 -9.53
C ALA A 139 3.58 7.68 -10.79
N ARG A 140 4.35 8.77 -10.64
CA ARG A 140 4.90 9.53 -11.75
C ARG A 140 5.76 8.68 -12.67
N TRP A 141 6.66 7.86 -12.11
CA TRP A 141 7.51 6.95 -12.87
C TRP A 141 6.69 5.94 -13.68
N PHE A 142 5.67 5.31 -13.08
CA PHE A 142 4.78 4.37 -13.77
C PHE A 142 4.07 5.05 -14.95
N LEU A 143 3.50 6.23 -14.74
CA LEU A 143 2.78 6.97 -15.79
C LEU A 143 3.69 7.32 -16.98
N LYS A 144 4.98 7.58 -16.72
CA LYS A 144 5.96 7.87 -17.78
C LYS A 144 6.45 6.61 -18.52
N ASN A 145 6.61 5.50 -17.81
CA ASN A 145 7.37 4.36 -18.30
C ASN A 145 6.52 3.11 -18.59
N ASN A 146 5.25 3.10 -18.20
CA ASN A 146 4.40 1.92 -18.36
C ASN A 146 3.11 2.27 -19.13
N THR A 147 3.00 1.76 -20.36
CA THR A 147 1.85 2.00 -21.23
C THR A 147 0.53 1.43 -20.69
N LYS A 148 0.57 0.47 -19.75
CA LYS A 148 -0.65 -0.04 -19.10
C LYS A 148 -1.40 1.04 -18.32
N PHE A 149 -0.70 2.05 -17.78
CA PHE A 149 -1.31 3.18 -17.08
C PHE A 149 -2.01 4.19 -17.99
N GLN A 150 -1.86 4.08 -19.29
CA GLN A 150 -2.64 4.86 -20.26
C GLN A 150 -4.06 4.27 -20.47
N GLN A 151 -4.33 3.09 -19.93
CA GLN A 151 -5.64 2.47 -19.97
C GLN A 151 -6.56 3.08 -18.91
N GLN A 152 -7.85 3.16 -19.21
CA GLN A 152 -8.85 3.65 -18.25
C GLN A 152 -9.00 2.66 -17.07
N GLY A 153 -9.29 3.20 -15.88
CA GLY A 153 -9.63 2.40 -14.72
C GLY A 153 -8.45 1.90 -13.88
N VAL A 154 -7.20 2.22 -14.28
CA VAL A 154 -6.02 1.87 -13.46
C VAL A 154 -5.93 2.78 -12.23
N LYS A 155 -5.72 2.19 -11.06
CA LYS A 155 -5.50 2.87 -9.79
C LYS A 155 -4.15 2.46 -9.18
N PHE A 156 -3.65 3.29 -8.27
CA PHE A 156 -2.50 2.92 -7.44
C PHE A 156 -2.98 2.44 -6.08
N MET A 157 -2.41 1.34 -5.59
CA MET A 157 -2.74 0.79 -4.27
C MET A 157 -1.50 0.44 -3.46
N HIS A 158 -1.60 0.68 -2.16
CA HIS A 158 -0.69 0.10 -1.16
C HIS A 158 -1.03 -1.36 -0.88
N ASN A 159 -0.12 -2.08 -0.25
CA ASN A 159 -0.29 -3.51 0.01
C ASN A 159 -1.42 -3.83 1.01
N ALA A 160 -1.54 -3.09 2.12
CA ALA A 160 -2.61 -3.35 3.09
C ALA A 160 -4.02 -3.07 2.53
N PRO A 161 -4.30 -1.92 1.86
CA PRO A 161 -5.55 -1.72 1.12
C PRO A 161 -5.82 -2.81 0.07
N TYR A 162 -4.80 -3.28 -0.65
CA TYR A 162 -4.94 -4.38 -1.61
C TYR A 162 -5.46 -5.65 -0.95
N ILE A 163 -4.82 -6.07 0.14
CA ILE A 163 -5.21 -7.26 0.91
C ILE A 163 -6.64 -7.10 1.45
N LEU A 164 -6.95 -5.96 2.08
CA LEU A 164 -8.28 -5.69 2.64
C LEU A 164 -9.36 -5.68 1.56
N SER A 165 -9.09 -5.11 0.38
CA SER A 165 -10.01 -5.09 -0.75
C SER A 165 -10.36 -6.50 -1.19
N HIS A 166 -9.38 -7.38 -1.34
CA HIS A 166 -9.60 -8.78 -1.72
C HIS A 166 -10.38 -9.56 -0.65
N LEU A 167 -10.04 -9.36 0.63
CA LEU A 167 -10.77 -9.99 1.74
C LEU A 167 -12.23 -9.52 1.83
N ALA A 168 -12.52 -8.28 1.43
CA ALA A 168 -13.85 -7.69 1.43
C ALA A 168 -14.60 -7.86 0.09
N GLY A 169 -13.97 -8.41 -0.95
CA GLY A 169 -14.57 -8.56 -2.28
C GLY A 169 -14.76 -7.23 -3.02
N LEU A 170 -13.97 -6.20 -2.71
CA LEU A 170 -13.97 -4.91 -3.39
C LEU A 170 -13.25 -5.01 -4.74
N LYS A 171 -13.58 -4.08 -5.64
CA LYS A 171 -12.99 -3.98 -6.97
C LYS A 171 -12.07 -2.75 -7.08
N GLY A 172 -11.30 -2.64 -8.16
CA GLY A 172 -10.40 -1.50 -8.37
C GLY A 172 -11.11 -0.14 -8.36
N LYS A 173 -12.38 -0.07 -8.79
CA LYS A 173 -13.22 1.14 -8.67
C LYS A 173 -13.46 1.56 -7.21
N ASP A 174 -13.39 0.62 -6.28
CA ASP A 174 -13.59 0.83 -4.84
C ASP A 174 -12.24 1.01 -4.12
N ALA A 175 -11.14 1.19 -4.87
CA ALA A 175 -9.81 1.40 -4.32
C ALA A 175 -9.81 2.56 -3.32
N PHE A 176 -9.17 2.36 -2.20
CA PHE A 176 -9.12 3.34 -1.10
C PHE A 176 -7.71 3.51 -0.56
N ILE A 177 -7.50 4.61 0.10
CA ILE A 177 -6.31 4.91 0.88
C ILE A 177 -6.76 5.46 2.25
N ASP A 178 -6.10 5.05 3.32
CA ASP A 178 -6.31 5.63 4.64
C ASP A 178 -5.47 6.91 4.83
N TRP A 179 -5.80 7.68 5.88
CA TRP A 179 -5.14 8.95 6.16
C TRP A 179 -3.64 8.80 6.48
N GLY A 180 -3.25 7.71 7.12
CA GLY A 180 -1.85 7.43 7.43
C GLY A 180 -1.04 7.19 6.16
N ALA A 181 -1.52 6.29 5.30
CA ALA A 181 -0.88 5.99 4.02
C ALA A 181 -0.89 7.22 3.08
N MET A 182 -1.96 8.03 3.09
CA MET A 182 -2.05 9.24 2.29
C MET A 182 -1.00 10.29 2.71
N SER A 183 -0.74 10.45 4.01
CA SER A 183 0.35 11.32 4.47
C SER A 183 1.73 10.80 4.04
N GLY A 184 1.88 9.50 3.91
CA GLY A 184 3.08 8.82 3.44
C GLY A 184 3.30 8.90 1.93
N TRP A 185 2.34 9.41 1.14
CA TRP A 185 2.52 9.63 -0.31
C TRP A 185 3.64 10.64 -0.61
N GLY A 186 3.98 11.44 0.36
CA GLY A 186 5.06 12.42 0.31
C GLY A 186 4.66 13.72 -0.36
N LEU A 187 4.20 13.70 -1.60
CA LEU A 187 3.71 14.84 -2.39
C LEU A 187 2.33 14.55 -2.97
N GLY A 188 1.65 15.58 -3.46
CA GLY A 188 0.34 15.45 -4.10
C GLY A 188 -0.85 15.61 -3.15
N TYR A 189 -0.62 15.83 -1.85
CA TYR A 189 -1.63 15.82 -0.83
C TYR A 189 -1.55 17.06 0.09
N ASN A 190 -2.71 17.60 0.48
CA ASN A 190 -2.81 18.67 1.46
C ASN A 190 -3.19 18.11 2.83
N VAL A 191 -2.22 18.04 3.75
CA VAL A 191 -2.38 17.45 5.09
C VAL A 191 -3.43 18.20 5.92
N MET A 192 -3.48 19.54 5.81
CA MET A 192 -4.39 20.35 6.62
C MET A 192 -5.84 20.24 6.15
N LYS A 193 -6.04 20.16 4.82
CA LYS A 193 -7.39 20.02 4.23
C LYS A 193 -7.83 18.57 4.16
N LYS A 194 -6.91 17.60 4.26
CA LYS A 194 -7.14 16.16 4.11
C LYS A 194 -7.74 15.81 2.74
N GLU A 195 -7.15 16.35 1.69
CA GLU A 195 -7.59 16.14 0.30
C GLU A 195 -6.40 16.09 -0.64
N TRP A 196 -6.59 15.53 -1.83
CA TRP A 196 -5.60 15.62 -2.89
C TRP A 196 -5.42 17.07 -3.31
N SER A 197 -4.17 17.50 -3.51
CA SER A 197 -3.84 18.83 -4.02
C SER A 197 -3.81 18.80 -5.54
N LYS A 198 -4.84 19.36 -6.16
CA LYS A 198 -4.92 19.41 -7.62
C LYS A 198 -3.69 20.05 -8.25
N GLU A 199 -3.19 21.15 -7.67
CA GLU A 199 -2.01 21.85 -8.17
C GLU A 199 -0.77 20.96 -8.13
N GLN A 200 -0.52 20.26 -7.02
CA GLN A 200 0.58 19.33 -6.91
C GLN A 200 0.42 18.13 -7.86
N LEU A 201 -0.78 17.57 -7.97
CA LEU A 201 -1.04 16.44 -8.88
C LEU A 201 -0.82 16.82 -10.35
N ASP A 202 -1.23 18.04 -10.75
CA ASP A 202 -0.99 18.55 -12.11
C ASP A 202 0.53 18.66 -12.40
N ILE A 203 1.34 19.15 -11.44
CA ILE A 203 2.80 19.22 -11.57
C ILE A 203 3.43 17.82 -11.64
N LEU A 204 2.94 16.90 -10.83
CA LEU A 204 3.38 15.50 -10.80
C LEU A 204 2.96 14.72 -12.06
N GLY A 205 1.97 15.21 -12.80
CA GLY A 205 1.37 14.52 -13.94
C GLY A 205 0.50 13.32 -13.51
N ILE A 206 -0.10 13.39 -12.34
CA ILE A 206 -0.94 12.34 -11.75
C ILE A 206 -2.40 12.79 -11.82
N SER A 207 -3.31 11.91 -12.24
CA SER A 207 -4.75 12.18 -12.21
C SER A 207 -5.33 11.86 -10.82
N GLU A 208 -6.24 12.71 -10.35
CA GLU A 208 -7.00 12.46 -9.13
C GLU A 208 -8.01 11.29 -9.28
N LYS A 209 -8.30 10.85 -10.51
CA LYS A 209 -9.32 9.84 -10.83
C LYS A 209 -8.79 8.42 -10.78
#